data_a7ab19ee67e0630b00432fe19b1899f0
#
_entry.id   a7ab19ee67e0630b00432fe19b1899f0
#
_cell.length_a   1.000
_cell.length_b   1.000
_cell.length_c   1.000
_cell.angle_alpha   90.00
_cell.angle_beta   90.00
_cell.angle_gamma   90.00
#
_symmetry.space_group_name_H-M   'P 1'
#
loop_
_entity.id
_entity.type
_entity.pdbx_description
1 polymer ?
#
loop_
_entity_poly.entity_id
_entity_poly.type
_entity_poly.pdbx_seq_one_letter_code
_entity_poly.pdbx_strand_id
1 'polypeptide(L)'
;VATSFKASLIFAFAPALLVLLIVDFVRTRAKNLKNEIIMGCSVFPGVALCVIQASVLFAEDDSGVKLIFTVPFDHHRMLWGPFNEAGALGLARSFVFVAAVGLLLGRAAWQSFRYRFSLFTFAVSLAEALLLVESGERLYHANLWWGPFICFWVFWLESVSVFLQQLRAKAAPCWRLILCAAALAWHVISGVCFLVMLMRGVSYNVPILTYNLW
;
A
#
# COMPACT_ATOMS: atom_id res chain seq x y z
N VAL A 1 2.53 11.92 -18.75
CA VAL A 1 3.28 12.04 -17.49
C VAL A 1 2.68 11.13 -16.40
N ALA A 2 1.36 10.97 -16.36
CA ALA A 2 0.69 10.08 -15.40
C ALA A 2 0.79 8.59 -15.78
N THR A 3 1.29 8.26 -16.92
CA THR A 3 1.42 6.90 -17.48
C THR A 3 2.51 6.06 -16.83
N SER A 4 3.32 6.68 -16.00
CA SER A 4 4.20 5.94 -15.08
C SER A 4 3.44 5.39 -13.87
N PHE A 5 2.13 5.47 -13.85
CA PHE A 5 1.32 4.78 -12.86
C PHE A 5 1.55 3.29 -13.04
N LYS A 6 2.33 2.74 -12.15
CA LYS A 6 2.53 1.31 -12.11
C LYS A 6 1.17 0.66 -11.94
N ALA A 7 0.87 -0.30 -12.79
CA ALA A 7 -0.38 -1.06 -12.79
C ALA A 7 -0.72 -1.68 -11.41
N SER A 8 0.29 -1.82 -10.54
CA SER A 8 0.17 -2.34 -9.18
C SER A 8 -0.90 -1.67 -8.32
N LEU A 9 -1.17 -0.37 -8.52
CA LEU A 9 -2.27 0.30 -7.80
C LEU A 9 -3.64 -0.20 -8.25
N ILE A 10 -3.83 -0.38 -9.55
CA ILE A 10 -5.12 -0.88 -10.10
C ILE A 10 -5.32 -2.34 -9.70
N PHE A 11 -4.27 -3.16 -9.69
CA PHE A 11 -4.36 -4.54 -9.23
C PHE A 11 -4.84 -4.65 -7.78
N ALA A 12 -4.42 -3.73 -6.91
CA ALA A 12 -4.90 -3.70 -5.53
C ALA A 12 -6.30 -3.08 -5.38
N PHE A 13 -6.53 -1.95 -6.06
CA PHE A 13 -7.75 -1.18 -5.91
C PHE A 13 -8.97 -1.87 -6.52
N ALA A 14 -8.83 -2.45 -7.72
CA ALA A 14 -9.94 -3.08 -8.42
C ALA A 14 -10.53 -4.28 -7.66
N PRO A 15 -9.75 -5.27 -7.18
CA PRO A 15 -10.31 -6.37 -6.39
C PRO A 15 -10.84 -5.90 -5.03
N ALA A 16 -10.19 -4.92 -4.39
CA ALA A 16 -10.70 -4.36 -3.13
C ALA A 16 -12.06 -3.68 -3.33
N LEU A 17 -12.22 -2.90 -4.40
CA LEU A 17 -13.49 -2.27 -4.75
C LEU A 17 -14.54 -3.33 -5.10
N LEU A 18 -14.18 -4.33 -5.91
CA LEU A 18 -15.09 -5.41 -6.28
C LEU A 18 -15.67 -6.12 -5.05
N VAL A 19 -14.83 -6.49 -4.09
CA VAL A 19 -15.29 -7.14 -2.84
C VAL A 19 -16.25 -6.21 -2.09
N LEU A 20 -15.96 -4.91 -2.00
CA LEU A 20 -16.87 -3.97 -1.33
C LEU A 20 -18.20 -3.82 -2.06
N LEU A 21 -18.19 -3.76 -3.39
CA LEU A 21 -19.41 -3.71 -4.19
C LEU A 21 -20.26 -4.96 -4.00
N ILE A 22 -19.64 -6.15 -3.97
CA ILE A 22 -20.33 -7.41 -3.68
C ILE A 22 -20.94 -7.38 -2.27
N VAL A 23 -20.18 -6.93 -1.27
CA VAL A 23 -20.67 -6.82 0.11
C VAL A 23 -21.84 -5.84 0.21
N ASP A 24 -21.76 -4.67 -0.45
CA ASP A 24 -22.84 -3.68 -0.45
C ASP A 24 -24.07 -4.23 -1.18
N PHE A 25 -23.89 -4.82 -2.34
CA PHE A 25 -24.94 -5.48 -3.12
C PHE A 25 -25.74 -6.50 -2.27
N VAL A 26 -25.03 -7.38 -1.57
CA VAL A 26 -25.65 -8.41 -0.72
C VAL A 26 -26.36 -7.75 0.47
N ARG A 27 -25.73 -6.78 1.16
CA ARG A 27 -26.27 -6.12 2.34
C ARG A 27 -27.48 -5.26 2.03
N THR A 28 -27.47 -4.56 0.90
CA THR A 28 -28.55 -3.67 0.48
C THR A 28 -29.64 -4.38 -0.33
N ARG A 29 -29.43 -5.67 -0.62
CA ARG A 29 -30.29 -6.46 -1.54
C ARG A 29 -30.49 -5.74 -2.87
N ALA A 30 -29.39 -5.28 -3.46
CA ALA A 30 -29.34 -4.57 -4.73
C ALA A 30 -30.08 -3.21 -4.78
N LYS A 31 -30.44 -2.63 -3.63
CA LYS A 31 -31.13 -1.32 -3.63
C LYS A 31 -30.28 -0.18 -4.19
N ASN A 32 -28.95 -0.32 -4.13
CA ASN A 32 -27.97 0.67 -4.59
C ASN A 32 -27.32 0.32 -5.95
N LEU A 33 -27.88 -0.65 -6.67
CA LEU A 33 -27.27 -1.23 -7.89
C LEU A 33 -26.75 -0.17 -8.87
N LYS A 34 -27.52 0.91 -9.11
CA LYS A 34 -27.10 2.00 -10.02
C LYS A 34 -25.77 2.64 -9.56
N ASN A 35 -25.66 2.94 -8.27
CA ASN A 35 -24.45 3.58 -7.73
C ASN A 35 -23.26 2.61 -7.73
N GLU A 36 -23.52 1.33 -7.46
CA GLU A 36 -22.52 0.27 -7.50
C GLU A 36 -21.97 0.07 -8.91
N ILE A 37 -22.84 0.08 -9.93
CA ILE A 37 -22.42 0.02 -11.33
C ILE A 37 -21.58 1.26 -11.71
N ILE A 38 -22.00 2.46 -11.34
CA ILE A 38 -21.23 3.69 -11.61
C ILE A 38 -19.85 3.62 -10.95
N MET A 39 -19.79 3.18 -9.68
CA MET A 39 -18.50 3.01 -8.99
C MET A 39 -17.64 1.93 -9.65
N GLY A 40 -18.20 0.79 -10.00
CA GLY A 40 -17.50 -0.27 -10.71
C GLY A 40 -16.95 0.22 -12.07
N CYS A 41 -17.77 0.94 -12.83
CA CYS A 41 -17.37 1.51 -14.12
C CYS A 41 -16.22 2.53 -14.00
N SER A 42 -16.07 3.21 -12.86
CA SER A 42 -14.99 4.18 -12.66
C SER A 42 -13.58 3.57 -12.72
N VAL A 43 -13.46 2.26 -12.54
CA VAL A 43 -12.18 1.53 -12.62
C VAL A 43 -11.79 1.18 -14.07
N PHE A 44 -12.75 1.10 -14.98
CA PHE A 44 -12.48 0.70 -16.38
C PHE A 44 -11.40 1.51 -17.08
N PRO A 45 -11.35 2.85 -16.98
CA PRO A 45 -10.27 3.60 -17.62
C PRO A 45 -8.87 3.18 -17.14
N GLY A 46 -8.73 2.91 -15.83
CA GLY A 46 -7.47 2.43 -15.26
C GLY A 46 -7.11 1.03 -15.75
N VAL A 47 -8.08 0.12 -15.80
CA VAL A 47 -7.88 -1.25 -16.32
C VAL A 47 -7.54 -1.20 -17.81
N ALA A 48 -8.25 -0.40 -18.60
CA ALA A 48 -7.97 -0.25 -20.03
C ALA A 48 -6.55 0.28 -20.27
N LEU A 49 -6.10 1.27 -19.50
CA LEU A 49 -4.71 1.75 -19.57
C LEU A 49 -3.71 0.65 -19.22
N CYS A 50 -3.98 -0.16 -18.20
CA CYS A 50 -3.10 -1.29 -17.85
C CYS A 50 -3.02 -2.32 -18.97
N VAL A 51 -4.16 -2.64 -19.62
CA VAL A 51 -4.20 -3.57 -20.76
C VAL A 51 -3.43 -3.00 -21.95
N ILE A 52 -3.63 -1.73 -22.29
CA ILE A 52 -2.89 -1.06 -23.37
C ILE A 52 -1.40 -1.04 -23.06
N GLN A 53 -0.99 -0.67 -21.83
CA GLN A 53 0.40 -0.70 -21.44
C GLN A 53 0.99 -2.12 -21.53
N ALA A 54 0.26 -3.12 -21.08
CA ALA A 54 0.70 -4.51 -21.18
C ALA A 54 0.87 -4.92 -22.64
N SER A 55 -0.08 -4.62 -23.52
CA SER A 55 -0.03 -4.98 -24.93
C SER A 55 1.11 -4.28 -25.69
N VAL A 56 1.46 -3.04 -25.31
CA VAL A 56 2.55 -2.30 -25.95
C VAL A 56 3.92 -2.69 -25.40
N LEU A 57 4.02 -2.81 -24.06
CA LEU A 57 5.30 -3.07 -23.40
C LEU A 57 5.76 -4.53 -23.47
N PHE A 58 4.82 -5.46 -23.65
CA PHE A 58 5.11 -6.90 -23.68
C PHE A 58 4.86 -7.56 -25.05
N ALA A 59 4.42 -6.79 -26.06
CA ALA A 59 4.14 -7.33 -27.40
C ALA A 59 5.38 -7.91 -28.09
N GLU A 60 6.57 -7.41 -27.75
CA GLU A 60 7.86 -7.82 -28.34
C GLU A 60 8.76 -8.58 -27.35
N ASP A 61 8.24 -8.84 -26.14
CA ASP A 61 9.09 -9.37 -25.07
C ASP A 61 9.03 -10.90 -25.03
N ASP A 62 9.97 -11.53 -25.74
CA ASP A 62 10.28 -12.97 -25.65
C ASP A 62 10.89 -13.34 -24.27
N SER A 63 10.98 -12.37 -23.35
CA SER A 63 11.61 -12.54 -22.03
C SER A 63 10.96 -13.59 -21.14
N GLY A 64 9.76 -14.08 -21.52
CA GLY A 64 9.05 -15.11 -20.78
C GLY A 64 8.68 -14.71 -19.35
N VAL A 65 8.60 -13.41 -19.05
CA VAL A 65 8.17 -12.91 -17.74
C VAL A 65 6.75 -13.39 -17.45
N LYS A 66 6.60 -14.09 -16.33
CA LYS A 66 5.31 -14.61 -15.87
C LYS A 66 5.06 -14.16 -14.44
N LEU A 67 3.79 -13.97 -14.10
CA LEU A 67 3.38 -13.81 -12.72
C LEU A 67 3.25 -15.20 -12.08
N ILE A 68 4.03 -15.43 -11.02
CA ILE A 68 4.04 -16.72 -10.32
C ILE A 68 3.74 -16.55 -8.84
N PHE A 69 3.19 -17.59 -8.22
CA PHE A 69 3.02 -17.60 -6.77
C PHE A 69 4.35 -17.86 -6.07
N THR A 70 4.57 -17.16 -4.97
CA THR A 70 5.73 -17.33 -4.10
C THR A 70 5.29 -17.64 -2.66
N VAL A 71 6.22 -18.18 -1.88
CA VAL A 71 6.00 -18.33 -0.43
C VAL A 71 5.98 -16.95 0.20
N PRO A 72 5.00 -16.64 1.07
CA PRO A 72 4.92 -15.36 1.74
C PRO A 72 6.25 -14.96 2.39
N PHE A 73 6.65 -13.72 2.18
CA PHE A 73 7.90 -13.11 2.64
C PHE A 73 9.19 -13.56 1.94
N ASP A 74 9.21 -14.60 1.11
CA ASP A 74 10.46 -15.00 0.44
C ASP A 74 10.97 -13.92 -0.51
N HIS A 75 10.09 -13.38 -1.36
CA HIS A 75 10.45 -12.28 -2.24
C HIS A 75 10.84 -11.02 -1.45
N HIS A 76 10.14 -10.73 -0.36
CA HIS A 76 10.51 -9.63 0.54
C HIS A 76 11.91 -9.82 1.13
N ARG A 77 12.23 -11.01 1.62
CA ARG A 77 13.57 -11.33 2.15
C ARG A 77 14.64 -11.22 1.06
N MET A 78 14.34 -11.69 -0.14
CA MET A 78 15.26 -11.61 -1.28
C MET A 78 15.58 -10.17 -1.63
N LEU A 79 14.59 -9.27 -1.65
CA LEU A 79 14.78 -7.88 -2.01
C LEU A 79 15.44 -7.05 -0.91
N TRP A 80 15.06 -7.25 0.35
CA TRP A 80 15.47 -6.39 1.47
C TRP A 80 16.20 -7.10 2.59
N GLY A 81 16.23 -8.43 2.61
CA GLY A 81 16.91 -9.22 3.62
C GLY A 81 18.38 -8.86 3.80
N PRO A 82 19.15 -8.67 2.73
CA PRO A 82 20.57 -8.29 2.85
C PRO A 82 20.81 -6.94 3.53
N PHE A 83 19.81 -6.05 3.53
CA PHE A 83 19.91 -4.70 4.11
C PHE A 83 19.21 -4.56 5.44
N ASN A 84 18.40 -5.51 5.78
CA ASN A 84 17.57 -5.41 6.97
C ASN A 84 17.31 -6.82 7.52
N GLU A 85 18.19 -7.28 8.39
CA GLU A 85 17.98 -8.53 9.15
C GLU A 85 16.60 -8.54 9.84
N ALA A 86 16.01 -7.36 10.00
CA ALA A 86 14.72 -7.11 10.58
C ALA A 86 13.64 -6.72 9.53
N GLY A 87 13.63 -7.28 8.32
CA GLY A 87 12.63 -6.92 7.32
C GLY A 87 11.19 -6.93 7.85
N ALA A 88 10.81 -7.96 8.60
CA ALA A 88 9.53 -8.00 9.31
C ALA A 88 9.44 -6.92 10.41
N LEU A 89 10.52 -6.61 11.11
CA LEU A 89 10.58 -5.57 12.13
C LEU A 89 10.50 -4.16 11.50
N GLY A 90 11.15 -3.94 10.35
CA GLY A 90 11.05 -2.71 9.58
C GLY A 90 9.61 -2.45 9.14
N LEU A 91 8.95 -3.47 8.61
CA LEU A 91 7.54 -3.42 8.27
C LEU A 91 6.69 -3.11 9.52
N ALA A 92 6.89 -3.84 10.63
CA ALA A 92 6.15 -3.62 11.87
C ALA A 92 6.33 -2.18 12.41
N ARG A 93 7.55 -1.62 12.35
CA ARG A 93 7.82 -0.23 12.74
C ARG A 93 7.03 0.78 11.92
N SER A 94 6.80 0.50 10.64
CA SER A 94 5.99 1.36 9.77
C SER A 94 4.53 1.44 10.23
N PHE A 95 4.03 0.43 10.94
CA PHE A 95 2.65 0.36 11.42
C PHE A 95 2.39 1.07 12.75
N VAL A 96 3.40 1.51 13.47
CA VAL A 96 3.25 2.02 14.86
C VAL A 96 2.16 3.10 14.96
N PHE A 97 2.17 4.10 14.09
CA PHE A 97 1.16 5.16 14.12
C PHE A 97 -0.24 4.68 13.71
N VAL A 98 -0.36 3.98 12.59
CA VAL A 98 -1.67 3.52 12.10
C VAL A 98 -2.30 2.51 13.06
N ALA A 99 -1.48 1.65 13.70
CA ALA A 99 -1.91 0.74 14.75
C ALA A 99 -2.37 1.52 16.01
N ALA A 100 -1.61 2.54 16.43
CA ALA A 100 -2.01 3.39 17.55
C ALA A 100 -3.37 4.04 17.30
N VAL A 101 -3.61 4.59 16.10
CA VAL A 101 -4.92 5.16 15.73
C VAL A 101 -6.01 4.09 15.76
N GLY A 102 -5.78 2.93 15.15
CA GLY A 102 -6.77 1.84 15.10
C GLY A 102 -7.13 1.28 16.48
N LEU A 103 -6.17 1.18 17.39
CA LEU A 103 -6.36 0.61 18.73
C LEU A 103 -6.84 1.65 19.74
N LEU A 104 -6.23 2.83 19.78
CA LEU A 104 -6.50 3.82 20.82
C LEU A 104 -7.70 4.70 20.49
N LEU A 105 -7.92 5.03 19.21
CA LEU A 105 -9.07 5.79 18.72
C LEU A 105 -10.15 4.87 18.12
N GLY A 106 -10.05 3.60 18.32
CA GLY A 106 -10.78 2.45 17.79
C GLY A 106 -12.15 2.79 17.19
N ARG A 107 -13.12 3.21 18.03
CA ARG A 107 -14.48 3.50 17.55
C ARG A 107 -14.49 4.53 16.40
N ALA A 108 -13.74 5.61 16.53
CA ALA A 108 -13.69 6.67 15.51
C ALA A 108 -13.04 6.18 14.21
N ALA A 109 -11.93 5.43 14.31
CA ALA A 109 -11.25 4.83 13.17
C ALA A 109 -12.17 3.81 12.47
N TRP A 110 -12.72 2.88 13.21
CA TRP A 110 -13.53 1.79 12.63
C TRP A 110 -14.92 2.22 12.15
N GLN A 111 -15.45 3.36 12.58
CA GLN A 111 -16.67 3.96 12.01
C GLN A 111 -16.40 4.72 10.71
N SER A 112 -15.18 5.17 10.47
CA SER A 112 -14.80 5.84 9.22
C SER A 112 -14.75 4.84 8.06
N PHE A 113 -15.59 5.04 7.06
CA PHE A 113 -15.55 4.25 5.82
C PHE A 113 -14.18 4.37 5.13
N ARG A 114 -13.66 5.60 5.02
CA ARG A 114 -12.36 5.87 4.37
C ARG A 114 -11.21 5.12 5.03
N TYR A 115 -11.15 5.13 6.37
CA TYR A 115 -10.15 4.38 7.13
C TYR A 115 -10.22 2.88 6.85
N ARG A 116 -11.43 2.29 6.93
CA ARG A 116 -11.62 0.86 6.67
C ARG A 116 -11.31 0.48 5.23
N PHE A 117 -11.72 1.32 4.27
CA PHE A 117 -11.47 1.07 2.86
C PHE A 117 -9.99 1.15 2.53
N SER A 118 -9.28 2.17 3.01
CA SER A 118 -7.83 2.30 2.80
C SER A 118 -7.05 1.16 3.45
N LEU A 119 -7.42 0.74 4.67
CA LEU A 119 -6.84 -0.44 5.31
C LEU A 119 -7.07 -1.70 4.48
N PHE A 120 -8.30 -1.91 3.99
CA PHE A 120 -8.64 -3.09 3.20
C PHE A 120 -7.88 -3.12 1.86
N THR A 121 -7.84 -1.99 1.14
CA THR A 121 -7.07 -1.86 -0.10
C THR A 121 -5.58 -2.12 0.13
N PHE A 122 -5.03 -1.59 1.23
CA PHE A 122 -3.66 -1.87 1.63
C PHE A 122 -3.44 -3.37 1.93
N ALA A 123 -4.35 -4.02 2.65
CA ALA A 123 -4.25 -5.45 2.97
C ALA A 123 -4.29 -6.32 1.70
N VAL A 124 -5.16 -6.01 0.73
CA VAL A 124 -5.21 -6.68 -0.58
C VAL A 124 -3.88 -6.50 -1.30
N SER A 125 -3.40 -5.27 -1.41
CA SER A 125 -2.12 -4.97 -2.08
C SER A 125 -0.92 -5.67 -1.43
N LEU A 126 -0.89 -5.71 -0.11
CA LEU A 126 0.16 -6.41 0.63
C LEU A 126 0.08 -7.93 0.38
N ALA A 127 -1.11 -8.51 0.36
CA ALA A 127 -1.31 -9.91 0.05
C ALA A 127 -0.81 -10.23 -1.38
N GLU A 128 -1.12 -9.38 -2.36
CA GLU A 128 -0.60 -9.52 -3.73
C GLU A 128 0.92 -9.52 -3.76
N ALA A 129 1.57 -8.53 -3.12
CA ALA A 129 3.03 -8.42 -3.10
C ALA A 129 3.73 -9.55 -2.31
N LEU A 130 3.05 -10.15 -1.34
CA LEU A 130 3.57 -11.28 -0.57
C LEU A 130 3.39 -12.62 -1.28
N LEU A 131 2.35 -12.76 -2.11
CA LEU A 131 1.97 -14.04 -2.72
C LEU A 131 2.39 -14.13 -4.19
N LEU A 132 2.62 -13.00 -4.86
CA LEU A 132 2.90 -12.94 -6.28
C LEU A 132 4.26 -12.29 -6.55
N VAL A 133 4.94 -12.79 -7.57
CA VAL A 133 6.22 -12.25 -8.03
C VAL A 133 6.33 -12.38 -9.56
N GLU A 134 6.99 -11.42 -10.18
CA GLU A 134 7.35 -11.51 -11.59
C GLU A 134 8.58 -12.42 -11.74
N SER A 135 8.54 -13.38 -12.69
CA SER A 135 9.67 -14.26 -12.97
C SER A 135 10.70 -13.60 -13.88
N GLY A 136 11.86 -14.25 -14.05
CA GLY A 136 12.91 -13.80 -14.96
C GLY A 136 13.62 -12.54 -14.48
N GLU A 137 14.03 -11.69 -15.41
CA GLU A 137 14.79 -10.46 -15.12
C GLU A 137 14.05 -9.47 -14.24
N ARG A 138 12.72 -9.52 -14.22
CA ARG A 138 11.87 -8.63 -13.41
C ARG A 138 11.72 -9.05 -11.96
N LEU A 139 12.25 -10.20 -11.60
CA LEU A 139 12.21 -10.70 -10.22
C LEU A 139 12.71 -9.67 -9.19
N TYR A 140 13.74 -8.93 -9.54
CA TYR A 140 14.38 -7.94 -8.67
C TYR A 140 13.81 -6.51 -8.78
N HIS A 141 12.86 -6.26 -9.68
CA HIS A 141 12.32 -4.91 -9.91
C HIS A 141 11.32 -4.46 -8.85
N ALA A 142 10.89 -5.36 -7.96
CA ALA A 142 9.94 -5.06 -6.89
C ALA A 142 8.65 -4.38 -7.37
N ASN A 143 8.21 -4.65 -8.61
CA ASN A 143 7.09 -3.93 -9.23
C ASN A 143 5.79 -4.06 -8.43
N LEU A 144 5.49 -5.25 -7.88
CA LEU A 144 4.29 -5.47 -7.09
C LEU A 144 4.32 -4.77 -5.72
N TRP A 145 5.52 -4.43 -5.20
CA TRP A 145 5.66 -3.72 -3.93
C TRP A 145 5.27 -2.24 -3.99
N TRP A 146 5.17 -1.66 -5.17
CA TRP A 146 4.66 -0.29 -5.31
C TRP A 146 3.20 -0.15 -4.90
N GLY A 147 2.39 -1.19 -5.12
CA GLY A 147 1.00 -1.22 -4.67
C GLY A 147 0.88 -1.02 -3.16
N PRO A 148 1.48 -1.90 -2.31
CA PRO A 148 1.49 -1.73 -0.86
C PRO A 148 2.01 -0.38 -0.40
N PHE A 149 3.09 0.16 -0.99
CA PHE A 149 3.61 1.45 -0.60
C PHE A 149 2.61 2.58 -0.82
N ILE A 150 1.98 2.64 -1.99
CA ILE A 150 0.98 3.67 -2.30
C ILE A 150 -0.26 3.49 -1.42
N CYS A 151 -0.78 2.26 -1.30
CA CYS A 151 -1.97 1.98 -0.48
C CYS A 151 -1.71 2.25 1.01
N PHE A 152 -0.50 1.96 1.50
CA PHE A 152 -0.09 2.29 2.86
C PHE A 152 -0.04 3.80 3.10
N TRP A 153 0.46 4.58 2.13
CA TRP A 153 0.42 6.04 2.19
C TRP A 153 -1.00 6.58 2.33
N VAL A 154 -1.93 6.06 1.52
CA VAL A 154 -3.34 6.45 1.62
C VAL A 154 -3.92 6.08 2.99
N PHE A 155 -3.65 4.87 3.47
CA PHE A 155 -4.09 4.42 4.79
C PHE A 155 -3.49 5.27 5.93
N TRP A 156 -2.22 5.65 5.79
CA TRP A 156 -1.55 6.52 6.74
C TRP A 156 -2.18 7.92 6.78
N LEU A 157 -2.48 8.52 5.63
CA LEU A 157 -3.15 9.81 5.53
C LEU A 157 -4.57 9.78 6.14
N GLU A 158 -5.32 8.71 5.91
CA GLU A 158 -6.64 8.54 6.54
C GLU A 158 -6.52 8.37 8.06
N SER A 159 -5.46 7.72 8.53
CA SER A 159 -5.16 7.61 9.97
C SER A 159 -4.84 8.98 10.57
N VAL A 160 -4.06 9.82 9.88
CA VAL A 160 -3.82 11.22 10.28
C VAL A 160 -5.13 12.00 10.32
N SER A 161 -5.99 11.83 9.31
CA SER A 161 -7.31 12.49 9.26
C SER A 161 -8.16 12.15 10.48
N VAL A 162 -8.26 10.86 10.82
CA VAL A 162 -9.01 10.41 12.04
C VAL A 162 -8.38 11.01 13.30
N PHE A 163 -7.07 10.97 13.44
CA PHE A 163 -6.38 11.54 14.61
C PHE A 163 -6.66 13.03 14.75
N LEU A 164 -6.52 13.82 13.68
CA LEU A 164 -6.77 15.27 13.71
C LEU A 164 -8.23 15.60 14.01
N GLN A 165 -9.19 14.83 13.49
CA GLN A 165 -10.59 15.01 13.82
C GLN A 165 -10.84 14.80 15.32
N GLN A 166 -10.28 13.73 15.92
CA GLN A 166 -10.41 13.46 17.35
C GLN A 166 -9.71 14.52 18.21
N LEU A 167 -8.57 15.01 17.79
CA LEU A 167 -7.83 16.08 18.45
C LEU A 167 -8.63 17.39 18.45
N ARG A 168 -9.16 17.80 17.30
CA ARG A 168 -9.97 19.03 17.17
C ARG A 168 -11.27 18.96 17.95
N ALA A 169 -11.95 17.83 17.91
CA ALA A 169 -13.19 17.61 18.60
C ALA A 169 -13.02 17.37 20.11
N LYS A 170 -11.78 17.18 20.59
CA LYS A 170 -11.45 16.75 21.97
C LYS A 170 -12.31 15.55 22.43
N ALA A 171 -12.62 14.65 21.48
CA ALA A 171 -13.58 13.57 21.68
C ALA A 171 -12.95 12.32 22.33
N ALA A 172 -11.62 12.18 22.26
CA ALA A 172 -10.91 11.07 22.87
C ALA A 172 -10.19 11.51 24.16
N PRO A 173 -9.96 10.58 25.11
CA PRO A 173 -9.15 10.85 26.30
C PRO A 173 -7.75 11.36 25.93
N CYS A 174 -7.27 12.37 26.70
CA CYS A 174 -6.00 13.06 26.41
C CYS A 174 -4.81 12.11 26.25
N TRP A 175 -4.69 11.09 27.11
CA TRP A 175 -3.60 10.12 27.06
C TRP A 175 -3.55 9.33 25.74
N ARG A 176 -4.72 9.00 25.14
CA ARG A 176 -4.78 8.33 23.83
C ARG A 176 -4.29 9.23 22.72
N LEU A 177 -4.66 10.52 22.76
CA LEU A 177 -4.19 11.51 21.80
C LEU A 177 -2.68 11.74 21.94
N ILE A 178 -2.15 11.78 23.16
CA ILE A 178 -0.71 11.91 23.41
C ILE A 178 0.06 10.71 22.84
N LEU A 179 -0.40 9.48 23.05
CA LEU A 179 0.24 8.30 22.47
C LEU A 179 0.20 8.27 20.95
N CYS A 180 -0.93 8.65 20.34
CA CYS A 180 -1.02 8.79 18.88
C CYS A 180 -0.09 9.90 18.37
N ALA A 181 0.01 11.04 19.07
CA ALA A 181 0.93 12.12 18.72
C ALA A 181 2.40 11.69 18.82
N ALA A 182 2.77 10.94 19.86
CA ALA A 182 4.11 10.39 20.02
C ALA A 182 4.46 9.40 18.90
N ALA A 183 3.52 8.52 18.52
CA ALA A 183 3.69 7.61 17.40
C ALA A 183 3.84 8.36 16.07
N LEU A 184 3.07 9.44 15.86
CA LEU A 184 3.20 10.30 14.68
C LEU A 184 4.56 11.00 14.67
N ALA A 185 4.98 11.59 15.80
CA ALA A 185 6.27 12.26 15.94
C ALA A 185 7.44 11.31 15.64
N TRP A 186 7.35 10.07 16.11
CA TRP A 186 8.32 9.02 15.76
C TRP A 186 8.50 8.87 14.25
N HIS A 187 7.40 8.79 13.48
CA HIS A 187 7.47 8.67 12.01
C HIS A 187 8.03 9.94 11.37
N VAL A 188 7.63 11.12 11.83
CA VAL A 188 8.14 12.39 11.30
C VAL A 188 9.65 12.49 11.54
N ILE A 189 10.12 12.22 12.75
CA ILE A 189 11.55 12.24 13.09
C ILE A 189 12.32 11.23 12.25
N SER A 190 11.82 9.99 12.17
CA SER A 190 12.44 8.93 11.36
C SER A 190 12.51 9.33 9.88
N GLY A 191 11.46 9.93 9.34
CA GLY A 191 11.41 10.42 7.95
C GLY A 191 12.41 11.55 7.70
N VAL A 192 12.52 12.52 8.62
CA VAL A 192 13.50 13.60 8.55
C VAL A 192 14.93 13.05 8.62
N CYS A 193 15.21 12.13 9.55
CA CYS A 193 16.52 11.48 9.63
C CYS A 193 16.87 10.77 8.33
N PHE A 194 15.91 10.01 7.75
CA PHE A 194 16.09 9.34 6.47
C PHE A 194 16.40 10.34 5.33
N LEU A 195 15.64 11.44 5.25
CA LEU A 195 15.87 12.50 4.25
C LEU A 195 17.27 13.10 4.38
N VAL A 196 17.70 13.41 5.62
CA VAL A 196 19.05 13.92 5.88
C VAL A 196 20.12 12.93 5.44
N MET A 197 19.92 11.63 5.67
CA MET A 197 20.84 10.59 5.22
C MET A 197 20.92 10.53 3.70
N LEU A 198 19.78 10.60 3.00
CA LEU A 198 19.75 10.66 1.53
C LEU A 198 20.49 11.90 1.00
N MET A 199 20.29 13.07 1.61
CA MET A 199 20.99 14.31 1.23
C MET A 199 22.50 14.22 1.43
N ARG A 200 22.96 13.38 2.37
CA ARG A 200 24.39 13.10 2.61
C ARG A 200 24.96 12.01 1.69
N GLY A 201 24.19 11.53 0.71
CA GLY A 201 24.61 10.48 -0.20
C GLY A 201 24.59 9.07 0.41
N VAL A 202 24.07 8.91 1.62
CA VAL A 202 23.87 7.58 2.22
C VAL A 202 22.56 7.02 1.68
N SER A 203 22.64 6.11 0.71
CA SER A 203 21.47 5.47 0.12
C SER A 203 21.41 4.02 0.59
N TYR A 204 20.29 3.63 1.19
CA TYR A 204 20.01 2.22 1.50
C TYR A 204 19.77 1.37 0.24
N ASN A 205 19.57 2.01 -0.92
CA ASN A 205 19.35 1.34 -2.20
C ASN A 205 20.62 1.17 -3.02
N VAL A 206 21.76 1.70 -2.57
CA VAL A 206 23.05 1.58 -3.27
C VAL A 206 23.41 0.13 -3.57
N PRO A 207 23.18 -0.85 -2.69
CA PRO A 207 23.52 -2.23 -2.98
C PRO A 207 22.68 -2.85 -4.11
N ILE A 208 21.41 -2.44 -4.29
CA ILE A 208 20.58 -2.93 -5.42
C ILE A 208 21.18 -2.44 -6.75
N LEU A 209 21.67 -1.22 -6.80
CA LEU A 209 22.33 -0.66 -7.97
C LEU A 209 23.70 -1.27 -8.22
N THR A 210 24.45 -1.64 -7.18
CA THR A 210 25.76 -2.26 -7.32
C THR A 210 25.69 -3.73 -7.74
N TYR A 211 24.63 -4.46 -7.41
CA TYR A 211 24.44 -5.84 -7.86
C TYR A 211 24.15 -5.94 -9.38
N ASN A 212 23.67 -4.88 -10.01
CA ASN A 212 23.39 -4.83 -11.44
C ASN A 212 24.54 -4.25 -12.29
N LEU A 213 25.69 -3.94 -11.68
CA LEU A 213 26.85 -3.35 -12.37
C LEU A 213 28.05 -4.30 -12.47
N TRP A 214 27.91 -5.60 -12.08
CA TRP A 214 28.96 -6.62 -12.22
C TRP A 214 28.45 -7.85 -12.94
#